data_a4fba1b17702c94d7f2b4bbf13403fe4
#
_entry.id   a4fba1b17702c94d7f2b4bbf13403fe4
#
_cell.length_a   1.000
_cell.length_b   1.000
_cell.length_c   1.000
_cell.angle_alpha   90.00
_cell.angle_beta   90.00
_cell.angle_gamma   90.00
#
_symmetry.space_group_name_H-M   'P 1'
#
loop_
_entity.id
_entity.type
_entity.pdbx_description
1 polymer ?
#
loop_
_entity_poly.entity_id
_entity_poly.type
_entity_poly.pdbx_seq_one_letter_code
_entity_poly.pdbx_strand_id
1 'polypeptide(L)'
;MDIIKQEYEDYWNVSEVEREICREKLRQQLPMLRGAVGASLVDIANAIGISRQTYNAIESGRKEMNWSIYCSLLLYFDYHPNAHTIIHQLNIFPSWLENTRLYIDANE
;
A
#
# COMPACT_ATOMS: atom_id res chain seq x y z
N MET A 1 13.96 26.37 2.35
CA MET A 1 12.69 26.04 2.98
C MET A 1 11.70 25.52 1.99
N ASP A 2 11.38 26.33 1.01
CA ASP A 2 10.35 25.98 0.04
C ASP A 2 10.78 24.84 -0.86
N ILE A 3 12.07 24.68 -1.11
CA ILE A 3 12.61 23.59 -1.92
C ILE A 3 12.33 22.23 -1.27
N ILE A 4 12.54 22.10 0.03
CA ILE A 4 12.30 20.86 0.74
C ILE A 4 10.82 20.53 0.75
N LYS A 5 9.97 21.52 1.03
CA LYS A 5 8.53 21.35 0.99
C LYS A 5 8.05 20.90 -0.38
N GLN A 6 8.58 21.53 -1.44
CA GLN A 6 8.21 21.20 -2.82
C GLN A 6 8.59 19.76 -3.17
N GLU A 7 9.77 19.27 -2.75
CA GLU A 7 10.17 17.89 -2.99
C GLU A 7 9.19 16.91 -2.36
N TYR A 8 8.78 17.13 -1.11
CA TYR A 8 7.81 16.26 -0.44
C TYR A 8 6.45 16.29 -1.11
N GLU A 9 5.99 17.45 -1.51
CA GLU A 9 4.71 17.59 -2.20
C GLU A 9 4.72 16.85 -3.54
N ASP A 10 5.83 16.90 -4.27
CA ASP A 10 5.97 16.22 -5.56
C ASP A 10 5.87 14.70 -5.41
N TYR A 11 6.42 14.13 -4.36
CA TYR A 11 6.33 12.69 -4.11
C TYR A 11 4.91 12.22 -3.85
N TRP A 12 4.07 13.07 -3.29
CA TRP A 12 2.70 12.72 -2.93
C TRP A 12 1.66 13.28 -3.89
N ASN A 13 2.09 14.13 -4.81
CA ASN A 13 1.20 14.75 -5.78
C ASN A 13 1.03 13.87 -7.01
N VAL A 14 0.31 12.76 -6.81
CA VAL A 14 0.14 11.72 -7.82
C VAL A 14 -1.22 11.89 -8.48
N SER A 15 -1.30 11.69 -9.79
CA SER A 15 -2.56 11.79 -10.52
C SER A 15 -3.55 10.71 -10.07
N GLU A 16 -4.84 10.96 -10.25
CA GLU A 16 -5.87 9.99 -9.90
C GLU A 16 -5.73 8.71 -10.73
N VAL A 17 -5.29 8.81 -11.98
CA VAL A 17 -5.06 7.63 -12.82
C VAL A 17 -3.97 6.75 -12.23
N GLU A 18 -2.87 7.35 -11.78
CA GLU A 18 -1.79 6.60 -11.14
C GLU A 18 -2.23 5.98 -9.83
N ARG A 19 -3.02 6.70 -9.04
CA ARG A 19 -3.57 6.17 -7.78
C ARG A 19 -4.47 4.97 -8.04
N GLU A 20 -5.29 5.05 -9.05
CA GLU A 20 -6.18 3.95 -9.42
C GLU A 20 -5.39 2.71 -9.82
N ILE A 21 -4.34 2.87 -10.62
CA ILE A 21 -3.46 1.76 -11.01
C ILE A 21 -2.81 1.12 -9.78
N CYS A 22 -2.31 1.92 -8.86
CA CYS A 22 -1.69 1.44 -7.63
C CYS A 22 -2.68 0.66 -6.78
N ARG A 23 -3.89 1.20 -6.58
CA ARG A 23 -4.92 0.56 -5.79
C ARG A 23 -5.32 -0.79 -6.38
N GLU A 24 -5.48 -0.87 -7.68
CA GLU A 24 -5.88 -2.10 -8.35
C GLU A 24 -4.78 -3.17 -8.27
N LYS A 25 -3.53 -2.79 -8.45
CA LYS A 25 -2.41 -3.73 -8.29
C LYS A 25 -2.40 -4.34 -6.89
N LEU A 26 -2.55 -3.51 -5.87
CA LEU A 26 -2.57 -4.00 -4.49
C LEU A 26 -3.78 -4.90 -4.25
N ARG A 27 -4.97 -4.47 -4.67
CA ARG A 27 -6.19 -5.23 -4.46
C ARG A 27 -6.08 -6.65 -5.00
N GLN A 28 -5.55 -6.81 -6.20
CA GLN A 28 -5.40 -8.12 -6.83
C GLN A 28 -4.51 -9.07 -6.05
N GLN A 29 -3.59 -8.53 -5.25
CA GLN A 29 -2.63 -9.34 -4.51
C GLN A 29 -2.97 -9.50 -3.03
N LEU A 30 -4.07 -8.92 -2.56
CA LEU A 30 -4.42 -8.96 -1.14
C LEU A 30 -4.53 -10.39 -0.57
N PRO A 31 -5.20 -11.34 -1.24
CA PRO A 31 -5.27 -12.70 -0.70
C PRO A 31 -3.90 -13.36 -0.54
N MET A 32 -3.02 -13.16 -1.53
CA MET A 32 -1.67 -13.71 -1.47
C MET A 32 -0.84 -13.05 -0.36
N LEU A 33 -0.95 -11.74 -0.23
CA LEU A 33 -0.24 -11.01 0.81
C LEU A 33 -0.72 -11.41 2.20
N ARG A 34 -2.03 -11.59 2.40
CA ARG A 34 -2.55 -12.10 3.67
C ARG A 34 -1.98 -13.47 3.99
N GLY A 35 -1.95 -14.35 3.00
CA GLY A 35 -1.38 -15.69 3.18
C GLY A 35 0.09 -15.63 3.58
N ALA A 36 0.85 -14.73 2.98
CA ALA A 36 2.28 -14.57 3.26
C ALA A 36 2.55 -14.13 4.71
N VAL A 37 1.67 -13.31 5.28
CA VAL A 37 1.82 -12.83 6.66
C VAL A 37 1.03 -13.67 7.67
N GLY A 38 0.20 -14.60 7.19
CA GLY A 38 -0.63 -15.43 8.08
C GLY A 38 -1.77 -14.66 8.72
N ALA A 39 -2.28 -13.62 8.09
CA ALA A 39 -3.33 -12.77 8.65
C ALA A 39 -4.71 -13.10 8.09
N SER A 40 -5.70 -13.13 8.99
CA SER A 40 -7.09 -13.25 8.59
C SER A 40 -7.67 -11.91 8.14
N LEU A 41 -8.87 -11.94 7.56
CA LEU A 41 -9.60 -10.71 7.24
C LEU A 41 -9.79 -9.83 8.47
N VAL A 42 -10.09 -10.45 9.61
CA VAL A 42 -10.30 -9.73 10.86
C VAL A 42 -9.01 -9.08 11.34
N ASP A 43 -7.89 -9.81 11.25
CA ASP A 43 -6.60 -9.28 11.69
C ASP A 43 -6.23 -8.01 10.94
N ILE A 44 -6.37 -8.02 9.61
CA ILE A 44 -6.03 -6.87 8.79
C ILE A 44 -6.99 -5.72 9.02
N ALA A 45 -8.29 -6.01 9.05
CA ALA A 45 -9.31 -4.97 9.30
C ALA A 45 -9.04 -4.24 10.62
N ASN A 46 -8.75 -5.00 11.67
CA ASN A 46 -8.40 -4.41 12.97
C ASN A 46 -7.13 -3.58 12.91
N ALA A 47 -6.12 -4.07 12.19
CA ALA A 47 -4.83 -3.37 12.10
C ALA A 47 -4.94 -2.02 11.43
N ILE A 48 -5.76 -1.90 10.39
CA ILE A 48 -5.90 -0.63 9.65
C ILE A 48 -7.12 0.19 10.07
N GLY A 49 -7.90 -0.31 11.03
CA GLY A 49 -8.98 0.48 11.64
C GLY A 49 -10.26 0.54 10.84
N ILE A 50 -10.62 -0.52 10.10
CA ILE A 50 -11.88 -0.62 9.38
C ILE A 50 -12.64 -1.87 9.81
N SER A 51 -13.93 -1.96 9.45
CA SER A 51 -14.71 -3.15 9.77
C SER A 51 -14.30 -4.33 8.88
N ARG A 52 -14.54 -5.54 9.39
CA ARG A 52 -14.32 -6.77 8.63
C ARG A 52 -15.12 -6.76 7.33
N GLN A 53 -16.36 -6.31 7.40
CA GLN A 53 -17.25 -6.24 6.23
C GLN A 53 -16.68 -5.30 5.17
N THR A 54 -16.17 -4.15 5.58
CA THR A 54 -15.55 -3.19 4.67
C THR A 54 -14.31 -3.78 4.02
N TYR A 55 -13.43 -4.40 4.81
CA TYR A 55 -12.23 -5.01 4.25
C TYR A 55 -12.59 -6.11 3.26
N ASN A 56 -13.54 -6.99 3.61
CA ASN A 56 -13.96 -8.07 2.73
C ASN A 56 -14.55 -7.54 1.40
N ALA A 57 -15.30 -6.46 1.46
CA ALA A 57 -15.86 -5.83 0.25
C ALA A 57 -14.74 -5.28 -0.64
N ILE A 58 -13.68 -4.72 -0.04
CA ILE A 58 -12.54 -4.19 -0.78
C ILE A 58 -11.75 -5.32 -1.44
N GLU A 59 -11.41 -6.36 -0.70
CA GLU A 59 -10.63 -7.48 -1.23
C GLU A 59 -11.39 -8.20 -2.34
N SER A 60 -12.69 -8.32 -2.24
CA SER A 60 -13.53 -8.97 -3.25
C SER A 60 -13.87 -8.08 -4.45
N GLY A 61 -13.49 -6.82 -4.42
CA GLY A 61 -13.75 -5.88 -5.51
C GLY A 61 -15.15 -5.26 -5.51
N ARG A 62 -15.95 -5.51 -4.47
CA ARG A 62 -17.30 -4.94 -4.36
C ARG A 62 -17.32 -3.49 -3.89
N LYS A 63 -16.22 -3.05 -3.29
CA LYS A 63 -16.06 -1.68 -2.82
C LYS A 63 -14.68 -1.18 -3.22
N GLU A 64 -14.61 0.07 -3.66
CA GLU A 64 -13.33 0.66 -3.99
C GLU A 64 -12.52 0.98 -2.73
N MET A 65 -11.22 0.79 -2.84
CA MET A 65 -10.26 1.16 -1.82
C MET A 65 -9.92 2.65 -2.00
N ASN A 66 -10.15 3.46 -0.97
CA ASN A 66 -9.69 4.85 -1.05
C ASN A 66 -8.18 4.91 -0.83
N TRP A 67 -7.60 6.10 -1.11
CA TRP A 67 -6.15 6.26 -1.03
C TRP A 67 -5.60 6.06 0.38
N SER A 68 -6.35 6.47 1.39
CA SER A 68 -5.95 6.28 2.79
C SER A 68 -5.87 4.81 3.17
N ILE A 69 -6.84 4.02 2.75
CA ILE A 69 -6.83 2.57 2.98
C ILE A 69 -5.68 1.91 2.22
N TYR A 70 -5.45 2.33 0.97
CA TYR A 70 -4.31 1.84 0.18
C TYR A 70 -2.99 2.06 0.92
N CYS A 71 -2.76 3.28 1.39
CA CYS A 71 -1.52 3.61 2.08
C CYS A 71 -1.37 2.79 3.38
N SER A 72 -2.45 2.61 4.12
CA SER A 72 -2.44 1.82 5.35
C SER A 72 -2.15 0.34 5.09
N LEU A 73 -2.77 -0.24 4.07
CA LEU A 73 -2.53 -1.63 3.68
C LEU A 73 -1.10 -1.81 3.17
N LEU A 74 -0.63 -0.89 2.34
CA LEU A 74 0.72 -0.96 1.82
C LEU A 74 1.75 -0.95 2.95
N LEU A 75 1.58 -0.04 3.91
CA LEU A 75 2.46 0.04 5.08
C LEU A 75 2.41 -1.23 5.90
N TYR A 76 1.21 -1.75 6.15
CA TYR A 76 1.02 -2.98 6.92
C TYR A 76 1.79 -4.14 6.31
N PHE A 77 1.62 -4.37 5.01
CA PHE A 77 2.27 -5.49 4.33
C PHE A 77 3.76 -5.26 4.12
N ASP A 78 4.15 -4.04 3.76
CA ASP A 78 5.56 -3.74 3.49
C ASP A 78 6.43 -3.87 4.74
N TYR A 79 5.86 -3.66 5.90
CA TYR A 79 6.56 -3.82 7.17
C TYR A 79 6.90 -5.28 7.46
N HIS A 80 6.13 -6.24 6.96
CA HIS A 80 6.33 -7.66 7.20
C HIS A 80 7.33 -8.24 6.19
N PRO A 81 8.43 -8.90 6.63
CA PRO A 81 9.48 -9.37 5.72
C PRO A 81 8.98 -10.23 4.56
N ASN A 82 8.04 -11.14 4.81
CA ASN A 82 7.53 -12.04 3.77
C ASN A 82 6.73 -11.28 2.71
N ALA A 83 5.90 -10.33 3.13
CA ALA A 83 5.09 -9.54 2.21
C ALA A 83 5.93 -8.46 1.52
N HIS A 84 6.91 -7.89 2.21
CA HIS A 84 7.82 -6.89 1.65
C HIS A 84 8.47 -7.40 0.36
N THR A 85 9.00 -8.62 0.39
CA THR A 85 9.64 -9.22 -0.77
C THR A 85 8.66 -9.35 -1.94
N ILE A 86 7.44 -9.81 -1.68
CA ILE A 86 6.40 -9.96 -2.71
C ILE A 86 6.04 -8.62 -3.32
N ILE A 87 5.82 -7.61 -2.49
CA ILE A 87 5.42 -6.27 -2.92
C ILE A 87 6.45 -5.69 -3.89
N HIS A 88 7.73 -5.81 -3.55
CA HIS A 88 8.79 -5.21 -4.37
C HIS A 88 9.10 -6.04 -5.61
N GLN A 89 9.02 -7.37 -5.55
CA GLN A 89 9.23 -8.22 -6.72
C GLN A 89 8.13 -8.07 -7.76
N LEU A 90 6.89 -7.83 -7.32
CA LEU A 90 5.75 -7.69 -8.23
C LEU A 90 5.45 -6.22 -8.60
N ASN A 91 6.31 -5.31 -8.23
CA ASN A 91 6.14 -3.87 -8.49
C ASN A 91 4.80 -3.32 -7.97
N ILE A 92 4.37 -3.83 -6.82
CA ILE A 92 3.17 -3.33 -6.14
C ILE A 92 3.45 -2.02 -5.43
N PHE A 93 4.67 -1.89 -4.89
CA PHE A 93 5.11 -0.65 -4.24
C PHE A 93 5.27 0.44 -5.29
N PRO A 94 4.72 1.63 -5.07
CA PRO A 94 4.79 2.71 -6.07
C PRO A 94 6.24 3.09 -6.38
N SER A 95 6.60 3.08 -7.65
CA SER A 95 7.97 3.38 -8.08
C SER A 95 8.40 4.79 -7.69
N TRP A 96 7.46 5.74 -7.73
CA TRP A 96 7.76 7.11 -7.34
C TRP A 96 8.07 7.23 -5.84
N LEU A 97 7.52 6.34 -5.00
CA LEU A 97 7.81 6.32 -3.58
C LEU A 97 9.13 5.60 -3.29
N GLU A 98 9.45 4.55 -4.04
CA GLU A 98 10.73 3.86 -3.94
C GLU A 98 11.91 4.78 -4.26
N ASN A 99 11.69 5.76 -5.10
CA ASN A 99 12.72 6.71 -5.50
C ASN A 99 12.84 7.88 -4.52
N THR A 100 12.09 7.88 -3.42
CA THR A 100 12.25 8.92 -2.41
C THR A 100 13.57 8.72 -1.67
N ARG A 101 14.13 9.84 -1.26
CA ARG A 101 15.39 9.83 -0.51
C ARG A 101 15.27 9.03 0.79
N LEU A 102 14.14 9.19 1.48
CA LEU A 102 13.92 8.49 2.75
C LEU A 102 13.92 6.97 2.58
N TYR A 103 13.29 6.49 1.54
CA TYR A 103 13.24 5.05 1.27
C TYR A 103 14.63 4.51 0.91
N ILE A 104 15.34 5.21 0.05
CA ILE A 104 16.69 4.81 -0.37
C ILE A 104 17.60 4.73 0.85
N ASP A 105 17.60 5.76 1.70
CA ASP A 105 18.44 5.81 2.89
C ASP A 105 18.13 4.67 3.86
N ALA A 106 16.86 4.31 3.99
CA ALA A 106 16.44 3.23 4.88
C ALA A 106 16.89 1.85 4.40
N ASN A 107 17.17 1.68 3.12
CA ASN A 107 17.53 0.40 2.51
C ASN A 107 19.04 0.25 2.25
N GLU A 108 19.81 1.24 2.57
CA GLU A 108 21.27 1.16 2.54
C GLU A 108 21.84 0.47 3.81
#